data_1090dedaeb17c98e9f066e2b5ffdb8c3
#
_entry.id   1090dedaeb17c98e9f066e2b5ffdb8c3
#
_cell.length_a   1.000
_cell.length_b   1.000
_cell.length_c   1.000
_cell.angle_alpha   90.00
_cell.angle_beta   90.00
_cell.angle_gamma   90.00
#
_symmetry.space_group_name_H-M   'P 1'
#
loop_
_entity.id
_entity.type
_entity.pdbx_description
1 polymer ?
#
loop_
_entity_poly.entity_id
_entity_poly.type
_entity_poly.pdbx_seq_one_letter_code
_entity_poly.pdbx_strand_id
1 'polypeptide(L)'
;MHRPARDTHDTRAVHDTGDTRAAHDYDLLVRDSQLLVIDDATEIPGGWVALRDGRVAAVGGPGTEPAGVARTVSAAGRLVTPGLINTHHHLYQNLTRSFAPAVNGTLFNWLTTLYPLWSALDAEAVHLSTYVGIAELLMGGCTTSMDHLYVHPRPRLVDAEIRTAREVGFRFHATRGSMTRSVEDGGLPPRSVTQTDDEVLADSERVVTTYHDPSPGALIRVALAPCSPFSVTKELMRETAELAERLDVRLHTHLAEDRDEEAFCQETHGCRPVEYFESVGWMTDRTWVAHCIYPNDEERARLAAAGVGVAHCPSSNMLIGGGTAAIGEMRALGMPVGIGCDGSASTDHASLWMETRGALLLARYRGGPAAMAARDALDMATRGSARCLGRDDELGHLRPGACGDLVVWNTHEVALAGSFTDPVEAWLRCGPSRAWTTIVAGRVLVDRGEPQLPALEEKLREHARVARRIQRLT
;
A
#
# COMPACT_ATOMS: atom_id res chain seq x y z
N MET A 1 31.72 31.66 -73.22
CA MET A 1 30.36 31.55 -73.77
C MET A 1 29.56 30.62 -72.88
N HIS A 2 28.38 31.06 -72.51
CA HIS A 2 27.29 30.45 -71.78
C HIS A 2 27.35 30.58 -70.23
N ARG A 3 26.44 31.42 -69.80
CA ARG A 3 26.01 31.68 -68.44
C ARG A 3 25.00 30.64 -67.95
N PRO A 4 24.88 30.46 -66.61
CA PRO A 4 24.10 29.42 -65.99
C PRO A 4 22.65 29.83 -65.69
N ALA A 5 21.78 28.80 -65.49
CA ALA A 5 20.39 28.93 -65.13
C ALA A 5 20.23 29.17 -63.58
N ARG A 6 19.19 29.94 -63.26
CA ARG A 6 18.82 30.32 -61.91
C ARG A 6 18.06 29.15 -61.21
N ASP A 7 18.49 28.79 -60.01
CA ASP A 7 17.71 27.95 -59.06
C ASP A 7 16.69 28.84 -58.36
N THR A 8 15.42 28.46 -58.46
CA THR A 8 14.32 29.02 -57.67
C THR A 8 14.14 28.20 -56.40
N HIS A 9 14.43 28.81 -55.24
CA HIS A 9 14.10 28.25 -53.93
C HIS A 9 12.55 28.24 -53.74
N ASP A 10 11.98 27.04 -53.68
CA ASP A 10 10.61 26.78 -53.25
C ASP A 10 10.60 26.64 -51.73
N THR A 11 10.22 27.69 -51.01
CA THR A 11 10.00 27.69 -49.58
C THR A 11 8.61 27.11 -49.28
N ARG A 12 8.53 25.80 -49.09
CA ARG A 12 7.32 25.18 -48.50
C ARG A 12 7.23 25.57 -47.06
N ALA A 13 6.22 26.35 -46.72
CA ALA A 13 5.77 26.61 -45.36
C ALA A 13 5.37 25.29 -44.69
N VAL A 14 6.05 24.95 -43.59
CA VAL A 14 5.62 23.91 -42.67
C VAL A 14 4.38 24.44 -41.97
N HIS A 15 3.21 23.89 -42.30
CA HIS A 15 2.01 24.08 -41.50
C HIS A 15 2.22 23.38 -40.15
N ASP A 16 2.46 24.17 -39.14
CA ASP A 16 2.34 23.82 -37.76
C ASP A 16 0.85 23.53 -37.48
N THR A 17 0.47 22.26 -37.50
CA THR A 17 -0.84 21.83 -37.03
C THR A 17 -0.80 21.86 -35.52
N GLY A 18 -0.93 23.06 -34.95
CA GLY A 18 -1.14 23.23 -33.50
C GLY A 18 -2.32 22.37 -33.07
N ASP A 19 -2.02 21.40 -32.22
CA ASP A 19 -3.01 20.56 -31.52
C ASP A 19 -3.84 21.49 -30.59
N THR A 20 -4.92 22.06 -31.15
CA THR A 20 -5.90 22.84 -30.40
C THR A 20 -6.77 21.86 -29.60
N ARG A 21 -6.21 21.22 -28.56
CA ARG A 21 -7.05 20.66 -27.50
C ARG A 21 -7.83 21.82 -26.91
N ALA A 22 -9.15 21.80 -27.06
CA ALA A 22 -10.01 22.72 -26.34
C ALA A 22 -9.62 22.65 -24.85
N ALA A 23 -9.21 23.78 -24.27
CA ALA A 23 -8.83 23.86 -22.88
C ALA A 23 -10.07 23.55 -22.04
N HIS A 24 -10.10 22.36 -21.45
CA HIS A 24 -11.12 22.00 -20.48
C HIS A 24 -10.71 22.55 -19.10
N ASP A 25 -11.69 22.99 -18.32
CA ASP A 25 -11.46 23.46 -16.94
C ASP A 25 -11.15 22.29 -15.98
N TYR A 26 -11.61 21.08 -16.32
CA TYR A 26 -11.43 19.85 -15.53
C TYR A 26 -11.14 18.66 -16.46
N ASP A 27 -10.24 17.77 -16.00
CA ASP A 27 -9.86 16.57 -16.75
C ASP A 27 -10.91 15.46 -16.60
N LEU A 28 -11.46 15.32 -15.38
CA LEU A 28 -12.39 14.25 -15.03
C LEU A 28 -13.44 14.75 -14.04
N LEU A 29 -14.69 14.35 -14.26
CA LEU A 29 -15.79 14.51 -13.32
C LEU A 29 -16.38 13.14 -12.96
N VAL A 30 -16.44 12.80 -11.67
CA VAL A 30 -17.23 11.68 -11.15
C VAL A 30 -18.50 12.28 -10.55
N ARG A 31 -19.67 11.84 -10.98
CA ARG A 31 -20.95 12.43 -10.58
C ARG A 31 -22.06 11.37 -10.40
N ASP A 32 -23.21 11.85 -9.96
CA ASP A 32 -24.43 11.05 -9.74
C ASP A 32 -24.26 9.98 -8.64
N SER A 33 -23.34 10.17 -7.68
CA SER A 33 -23.12 9.18 -6.62
C SER A 33 -24.38 9.00 -5.75
N GLN A 34 -24.58 7.83 -5.19
CA GLN A 34 -25.53 7.66 -4.10
C GLN A 34 -25.07 8.44 -2.87
N LEU A 35 -23.78 8.33 -2.56
CA LEU A 35 -23.11 9.05 -1.50
C LEU A 35 -21.65 9.28 -1.90
N LEU A 36 -21.17 10.50 -1.75
CA LEU A 36 -19.76 10.87 -1.85
C LEU A 36 -19.20 11.10 -0.44
N VAL A 37 -18.24 10.28 -0.04
CA VAL A 37 -17.48 10.46 1.20
C VAL A 37 -16.27 11.32 0.89
N ILE A 38 -16.17 12.49 1.51
CA ILE A 38 -15.01 13.40 1.37
C ILE A 38 -13.94 13.02 2.39
N ASP A 39 -14.34 12.83 3.63
CA ASP A 39 -13.49 12.46 4.76
C ASP A 39 -14.37 11.89 5.91
N ASP A 40 -13.78 11.75 7.10
CA ASP A 40 -14.43 11.25 8.31
C ASP A 40 -15.60 12.14 8.84
N ALA A 41 -15.65 13.42 8.43
CA ALA A 41 -16.62 14.41 8.89
C ALA A 41 -17.62 14.84 7.82
N THR A 42 -17.31 14.61 6.54
CA THR A 42 -18.06 15.21 5.42
C THR A 42 -18.49 14.17 4.40
N GLU A 43 -19.82 14.06 4.25
CA GLU A 43 -20.46 13.19 3.23
C GLU A 43 -21.48 14.02 2.45
N ILE A 44 -21.59 13.80 1.13
CA ILE A 44 -22.50 14.52 0.24
C ILE A 44 -23.41 13.52 -0.51
N PRO A 45 -24.67 13.40 -0.13
CA PRO A 45 -25.65 12.62 -0.90
C PRO A 45 -25.81 13.18 -2.32
N GLY A 46 -25.75 12.31 -3.35
CA GLY A 46 -25.79 12.76 -4.74
C GLY A 46 -24.55 13.52 -5.20
N GLY A 47 -23.47 13.50 -4.39
CA GLY A 47 -22.30 14.35 -4.60
C GLY A 47 -21.51 14.01 -5.86
N TRP A 48 -20.67 14.99 -6.25
CA TRP A 48 -19.72 14.87 -7.36
C TRP A 48 -18.33 15.36 -6.94
N VAL A 49 -17.30 14.89 -7.65
CA VAL A 49 -15.91 15.33 -7.52
C VAL A 49 -15.31 15.59 -8.90
N ALA A 50 -14.69 16.75 -9.07
CA ALA A 50 -14.00 17.16 -10.30
C ALA A 50 -12.48 17.18 -10.06
N LEU A 51 -11.73 16.61 -11.03
CA LEU A 51 -10.28 16.50 -10.97
C LEU A 51 -9.63 17.37 -12.04
N ARG A 52 -8.48 17.96 -11.71
CA ARG A 52 -7.58 18.67 -12.61
C ARG A 52 -6.14 18.35 -12.24
N ASP A 53 -5.30 18.06 -13.22
CA ASP A 53 -3.87 17.80 -13.05
C ASP A 53 -3.59 16.72 -11.97
N GLY A 54 -4.43 15.67 -11.95
CA GLY A 54 -4.32 14.56 -11.01
C GLY A 54 -4.71 14.90 -9.57
N ARG A 55 -5.35 16.06 -9.32
CA ARG A 55 -5.79 16.50 -7.99
C ARG A 55 -7.29 16.76 -7.95
N VAL A 56 -7.86 16.71 -6.75
CA VAL A 56 -9.22 17.17 -6.50
C VAL A 56 -9.25 18.69 -6.66
N ALA A 57 -9.97 19.16 -7.66
CA ALA A 57 -10.14 20.58 -7.93
C ALA A 57 -11.38 21.15 -7.24
N ALA A 58 -12.48 20.39 -7.24
CA ALA A 58 -13.73 20.79 -6.61
C ALA A 58 -14.59 19.58 -6.24
N VAL A 59 -15.47 19.76 -5.27
CA VAL A 59 -16.52 18.83 -4.85
C VAL A 59 -17.82 19.58 -4.66
N GLY A 60 -18.96 18.92 -4.83
CA GLY A 60 -20.25 19.56 -4.63
C GLY A 60 -21.44 18.61 -4.60
N GLY A 61 -22.61 19.19 -4.34
CA GLY A 61 -23.89 18.49 -4.33
C GLY A 61 -24.54 18.41 -5.72
N PRO A 62 -25.63 17.61 -5.86
CA PRO A 62 -26.32 17.43 -7.13
C PRO A 62 -26.85 18.75 -7.70
N GLY A 63 -26.72 18.92 -9.01
CA GLY A 63 -27.19 20.14 -9.72
C GLY A 63 -26.21 21.31 -9.69
N THR A 64 -25.02 21.14 -9.10
CA THR A 64 -23.97 22.16 -9.05
C THR A 64 -22.70 21.71 -9.80
N GLU A 65 -22.81 20.72 -10.69
CA GLU A 65 -21.70 20.16 -11.44
C GLU A 65 -21.06 21.22 -12.33
N PRO A 66 -19.71 21.24 -12.40
CA PRO A 66 -19.01 22.20 -13.27
C PRO A 66 -19.19 21.89 -14.75
N ALA A 67 -19.16 22.93 -15.58
CA ALA A 67 -19.02 22.82 -17.03
C ALA A 67 -17.54 22.66 -17.44
N GLY A 68 -17.27 22.45 -18.72
CA GLY A 68 -15.89 22.40 -19.24
C GLY A 68 -15.10 21.17 -18.85
N VAL A 69 -15.75 20.00 -18.74
CA VAL A 69 -15.14 18.72 -18.33
C VAL A 69 -14.73 17.90 -19.55
N ALA A 70 -13.50 17.40 -19.59
CA ALA A 70 -12.99 16.57 -20.68
C ALA A 70 -13.59 15.14 -20.68
N ARG A 71 -13.74 14.53 -19.50
CA ARG A 71 -14.28 13.16 -19.32
C ARG A 71 -15.20 13.10 -18.11
N THR A 72 -16.30 12.35 -18.25
CA THR A 72 -17.23 12.08 -17.13
C THR A 72 -17.31 10.59 -16.84
N VAL A 73 -17.29 10.24 -15.56
CA VAL A 73 -17.57 8.91 -14.99
C VAL A 73 -18.87 8.99 -14.21
N SER A 74 -19.85 8.16 -14.57
CA SER A 74 -21.09 8.06 -13.80
C SER A 74 -20.91 7.10 -12.62
N ALA A 75 -21.20 7.60 -11.43
CA ALA A 75 -21.31 6.83 -10.20
C ALA A 75 -22.77 6.59 -9.79
N ALA A 76 -23.70 6.59 -10.77
CA ALA A 76 -25.15 6.51 -10.52
C ALA A 76 -25.50 5.35 -9.58
N GLY A 77 -26.10 5.71 -8.43
CA GLY A 77 -26.51 4.77 -7.40
C GLY A 77 -25.35 4.08 -6.66
N ARG A 78 -24.11 4.54 -6.77
CA ARG A 78 -22.92 3.95 -6.18
C ARG A 78 -22.31 4.82 -5.08
N LEU A 79 -21.63 4.15 -4.14
CA LEU A 79 -20.81 4.81 -3.14
C LEU A 79 -19.49 5.26 -3.78
N VAL A 80 -19.06 6.50 -3.48
CA VAL A 80 -17.75 7.05 -3.84
C VAL A 80 -16.99 7.37 -2.56
N THR A 81 -15.75 6.87 -2.46
CA THR A 81 -14.86 7.11 -1.32
C THR A 81 -13.50 7.61 -1.78
N PRO A 82 -12.69 8.22 -0.90
CA PRO A 82 -11.25 8.29 -1.10
C PRO A 82 -10.70 6.90 -1.42
N GLY A 83 -9.60 6.85 -2.17
CA GLY A 83 -8.90 5.60 -2.43
C GLY A 83 -8.38 4.96 -1.15
N LEU A 84 -8.49 3.65 -1.04
CA LEU A 84 -7.93 2.93 0.09
C LEU A 84 -6.41 2.93 0.01
N ILE A 85 -5.75 2.93 1.18
CA ILE A 85 -4.29 3.04 1.32
C ILE A 85 -3.78 1.84 2.12
N ASN A 86 -2.91 1.06 1.51
CA ASN A 86 -2.28 -0.11 2.11
C ASN A 86 -0.95 0.26 2.77
N THR A 87 -0.84 0.04 4.07
CA THR A 87 0.33 0.43 4.88
C THR A 87 1.30 -0.70 5.18
N HIS A 88 1.02 -1.91 4.71
CA HIS A 88 1.93 -3.05 4.83
C HIS A 88 1.62 -4.14 3.80
N HIS A 89 2.61 -4.55 3.04
CA HIS A 89 2.52 -5.60 2.04
C HIS A 89 3.88 -6.25 1.75
N HIS A 90 3.84 -7.46 1.16
CA HIS A 90 4.97 -8.18 0.57
C HIS A 90 4.53 -8.72 -0.80
N LEU A 91 4.59 -7.89 -1.84
CA LEU A 91 4.05 -8.21 -3.16
C LEU A 91 4.62 -9.49 -3.77
N TYR A 92 5.91 -9.77 -3.54
CA TYR A 92 6.57 -10.98 -4.05
C TYR A 92 5.96 -12.27 -3.49
N GLN A 93 5.28 -12.23 -2.37
CA GLN A 93 4.69 -13.41 -1.72
C GLN A 93 3.50 -14.00 -2.49
N ASN A 94 2.91 -13.26 -3.44
CA ASN A 94 1.86 -13.81 -4.28
C ASN A 94 2.34 -14.96 -5.21
N LEU A 95 3.67 -15.09 -5.38
CA LEU A 95 4.30 -16.23 -6.06
C LEU A 95 4.22 -17.54 -5.24
N THR A 96 3.93 -17.45 -3.94
CA THR A 96 3.82 -18.60 -3.02
C THR A 96 2.48 -18.59 -2.25
N ARG A 97 1.45 -17.98 -2.85
CA ARG A 97 0.09 -17.91 -2.28
C ARG A 97 -0.44 -19.32 -1.99
N SER A 98 -1.04 -19.50 -0.83
CA SER A 98 -1.62 -20.79 -0.37
C SER A 98 -0.68 -21.98 -0.55
N PHE A 99 0.63 -21.80 -0.32
CA PHE A 99 1.61 -22.86 -0.45
C PHE A 99 1.38 -23.94 0.61
N ALA A 100 0.82 -25.08 0.21
CA ALA A 100 0.32 -26.11 1.12
C ALA A 100 1.29 -26.54 2.25
N PRO A 101 2.61 -26.65 2.05
CA PRO A 101 3.53 -26.97 3.14
C PRO A 101 3.64 -25.90 4.25
N ALA A 102 3.23 -24.65 3.97
CA ALA A 102 3.36 -23.54 4.90
C ALA A 102 2.06 -23.14 5.62
N VAL A 103 0.87 -23.49 5.05
CA VAL A 103 -0.44 -22.95 5.51
C VAL A 103 -0.82 -23.27 6.96
N ASN A 104 -0.19 -24.24 7.61
CA ASN A 104 -0.46 -24.61 9.00
C ASN A 104 0.72 -24.28 9.93
N GLY A 105 1.69 -23.50 9.48
CA GLY A 105 2.87 -23.12 10.28
C GLY A 105 2.57 -21.96 11.23
N THR A 106 3.20 -21.97 12.42
CA THR A 106 3.39 -20.73 13.20
C THR A 106 4.32 -19.80 12.44
N LEU A 107 4.44 -18.53 12.84
CA LEU A 107 5.26 -17.54 12.15
C LEU A 107 6.65 -18.06 11.80
N PHE A 108 7.41 -18.60 12.76
CA PHE A 108 8.78 -19.07 12.51
C PHE A 108 8.84 -20.31 11.62
N ASN A 109 7.90 -21.25 11.78
CA ASN A 109 7.80 -22.42 10.90
C ASN A 109 7.42 -22.03 9.46
N TRP A 110 6.51 -21.08 9.31
CA TRP A 110 6.08 -20.52 8.03
C TRP A 110 7.26 -19.84 7.32
N LEU A 111 8.00 -18.97 8.01
CA LEU A 111 9.19 -18.28 7.47
C LEU A 111 10.27 -19.27 7.04
N THR A 112 10.64 -20.22 7.89
CA THR A 112 11.70 -21.20 7.56
C THR A 112 11.31 -22.12 6.42
N THR A 113 10.02 -22.36 6.19
CA THR A 113 9.50 -23.10 5.03
C THR A 113 9.61 -22.30 3.73
N LEU A 114 9.36 -20.99 3.77
CA LEU A 114 9.27 -20.15 2.57
C LEU A 114 10.59 -19.48 2.16
N TYR A 115 11.48 -19.14 3.09
CA TYR A 115 12.77 -18.53 2.76
C TYR A 115 13.58 -19.29 1.69
N PRO A 116 13.66 -20.64 1.70
CA PRO A 116 14.35 -21.38 0.64
C PRO A 116 13.72 -21.23 -0.75
N LEU A 117 12.42 -20.97 -0.82
CA LEU A 117 11.72 -20.67 -2.09
C LEU A 117 12.02 -19.25 -2.54
N TRP A 118 11.94 -18.29 -1.64
CA TRP A 118 12.20 -16.87 -1.92
C TRP A 118 13.68 -16.59 -2.24
N SER A 119 14.60 -17.49 -1.91
CA SER A 119 16.00 -17.38 -2.37
C SER A 119 16.16 -17.47 -3.90
N ALA A 120 15.11 -17.91 -4.61
CA ALA A 120 15.06 -17.97 -6.07
C ALA A 120 14.45 -16.70 -6.73
N LEU A 121 14.15 -15.66 -5.94
CA LEU A 121 13.67 -14.38 -6.48
C LEU A 121 14.72 -13.73 -7.37
N ASP A 122 14.26 -13.19 -8.49
CA ASP A 122 15.01 -12.39 -9.45
C ASP A 122 14.18 -11.19 -9.91
N ALA A 123 14.74 -10.33 -10.74
CA ALA A 123 14.05 -9.13 -11.21
C ALA A 123 12.77 -9.42 -12.01
N GLU A 124 12.70 -10.55 -12.74
CA GLU A 124 11.50 -11.01 -13.44
C GLU A 124 10.40 -11.38 -12.44
N ALA A 125 10.75 -12.15 -11.42
CA ALA A 125 9.81 -12.57 -10.38
C ALA A 125 9.22 -11.36 -9.63
N VAL A 126 10.07 -10.39 -9.25
CA VAL A 126 9.63 -9.15 -8.58
C VAL A 126 8.78 -8.29 -9.51
N HIS A 127 9.16 -8.10 -10.78
CA HIS A 127 8.34 -7.37 -11.75
C HIS A 127 6.94 -7.98 -11.88
N LEU A 128 6.85 -9.29 -12.09
CA LEU A 128 5.56 -9.97 -12.31
C LEU A 128 4.71 -10.00 -11.05
N SER A 129 5.30 -10.27 -9.89
CA SER A 129 4.57 -10.26 -8.62
C SER A 129 4.05 -8.87 -8.27
N THR A 130 4.83 -7.82 -8.50
CA THR A 130 4.42 -6.43 -8.32
C THR A 130 3.27 -6.06 -9.25
N TYR A 131 3.38 -6.43 -10.53
CA TYR A 131 2.33 -6.15 -11.52
C TYR A 131 1.00 -6.80 -11.14
N VAL A 132 1.01 -8.10 -10.81
CA VAL A 132 -0.19 -8.87 -10.44
C VAL A 132 -0.75 -8.37 -9.10
N GLY A 133 0.12 -8.10 -8.12
CA GLY A 133 -0.30 -7.56 -6.82
C GLY A 133 -0.97 -6.18 -6.95
N ILE A 134 -0.40 -5.27 -7.75
CA ILE A 134 -1.02 -3.97 -8.03
C ILE A 134 -2.38 -4.14 -8.72
N ALA A 135 -2.51 -5.07 -9.66
CA ALA A 135 -3.80 -5.34 -10.32
C ALA A 135 -4.87 -5.76 -9.30
N GLU A 136 -4.53 -6.65 -8.38
CA GLU A 136 -5.45 -7.11 -7.33
C GLU A 136 -5.78 -5.99 -6.33
N LEU A 137 -4.78 -5.21 -5.90
CA LEU A 137 -4.96 -4.03 -5.03
C LEU A 137 -5.93 -3.02 -5.66
N LEU A 138 -5.76 -2.68 -6.93
CA LEU A 138 -6.63 -1.75 -7.66
C LEU A 138 -8.08 -2.25 -7.73
N MET A 139 -8.30 -3.55 -7.98
CA MET A 139 -9.63 -4.15 -7.98
C MET A 139 -10.26 -4.16 -6.59
N GLY A 140 -9.44 -4.19 -5.54
CA GLY A 140 -9.84 -4.05 -4.13
C GLY A 140 -10.03 -2.59 -3.68
N GLY A 141 -9.91 -1.60 -4.58
CA GLY A 141 -10.10 -0.18 -4.29
C GLY A 141 -8.88 0.51 -3.68
N CYS A 142 -7.71 -0.14 -3.68
CA CYS A 142 -6.47 0.45 -3.21
C CYS A 142 -5.87 1.36 -4.29
N THR A 143 -5.53 2.60 -3.93
CA THR A 143 -4.93 3.60 -4.81
C THR A 143 -3.48 3.92 -4.45
N THR A 144 -3.10 3.62 -3.22
CA THR A 144 -1.74 3.79 -2.70
C THR A 144 -1.34 2.56 -1.90
N SER A 145 -0.21 1.98 -2.19
CA SER A 145 0.36 0.89 -1.38
C SER A 145 1.81 1.14 -1.04
N MET A 146 2.18 0.82 0.20
CA MET A 146 3.57 0.50 0.48
C MET A 146 3.83 -0.97 0.14
N ASP A 147 5.10 -1.33 -0.04
CA ASP A 147 5.58 -2.70 -0.04
C ASP A 147 6.84 -2.85 0.80
N HIS A 148 6.95 -3.97 1.48
CA HIS A 148 8.10 -4.32 2.30
C HIS A 148 8.88 -5.47 1.64
N LEU A 149 9.64 -5.14 0.60
CA LEU A 149 10.56 -6.08 -0.05
C LEU A 149 11.84 -6.21 0.79
N TYR A 150 11.91 -7.25 1.63
CA TYR A 150 13.04 -7.49 2.53
C TYR A 150 13.95 -8.67 2.12
N VAL A 151 13.56 -9.47 1.14
CA VAL A 151 14.30 -10.62 0.63
C VAL A 151 15.11 -10.23 -0.60
N HIS A 152 16.43 -10.16 -0.47
CA HIS A 152 17.33 -9.71 -1.55
C HIS A 152 18.40 -10.76 -1.92
N PRO A 153 18.05 -11.92 -2.52
CA PRO A 153 19.02 -12.90 -3.00
C PRO A 153 19.77 -12.41 -4.24
N ARG A 154 19.34 -11.31 -4.84
CA ARG A 154 19.97 -10.63 -5.97
C ARG A 154 19.94 -9.13 -5.75
N PRO A 155 20.92 -8.37 -6.29
CA PRO A 155 20.93 -6.93 -6.15
C PRO A 155 19.79 -6.25 -6.92
N ARG A 156 19.38 -5.07 -6.47
CA ARG A 156 18.45 -4.17 -7.16
C ARG A 156 17.03 -4.72 -7.42
N LEU A 157 16.53 -5.59 -6.58
CA LEU A 157 15.16 -6.11 -6.72
C LEU A 157 14.12 -5.00 -6.51
N VAL A 158 14.33 -4.10 -5.56
CA VAL A 158 13.44 -2.95 -5.33
C VAL A 158 13.35 -2.01 -6.54
N ASP A 159 14.42 -1.93 -7.36
CA ASP A 159 14.38 -1.15 -8.61
C ASP A 159 13.36 -1.74 -9.63
N ALA A 160 13.23 -3.07 -9.68
CA ALA A 160 12.24 -3.72 -10.55
C ALA A 160 10.82 -3.42 -10.08
N GLU A 161 10.57 -3.44 -8.78
CA GLU A 161 9.30 -3.11 -8.16
C GLU A 161 8.88 -1.66 -8.44
N ILE A 162 9.76 -0.69 -8.16
CA ILE A 162 9.51 0.73 -8.41
C ILE A 162 9.24 1.01 -9.90
N ARG A 163 10.01 0.40 -10.82
CA ARG A 163 9.77 0.55 -12.25
C ARG A 163 8.40 0.03 -12.65
N THR A 164 7.97 -1.11 -12.11
CA THR A 164 6.66 -1.69 -12.39
C THR A 164 5.53 -0.78 -11.90
N ALA A 165 5.64 -0.24 -10.69
CA ALA A 165 4.65 0.70 -10.15
C ALA A 165 4.54 1.98 -11.00
N ARG A 166 5.68 2.50 -11.51
CA ARG A 166 5.71 3.65 -12.44
C ARG A 166 5.06 3.31 -13.79
N GLU A 167 5.35 2.14 -14.35
CA GLU A 167 4.78 1.66 -15.61
C GLU A 167 3.26 1.59 -15.54
N VAL A 168 2.72 1.05 -14.48
CA VAL A 168 1.28 0.98 -14.20
C VAL A 168 0.70 2.38 -13.93
N GLY A 169 1.48 3.29 -13.36
CA GLY A 169 1.02 4.60 -12.87
C GLY A 169 0.30 4.49 -11.53
N PHE A 170 0.71 3.55 -10.71
CA PHE A 170 0.21 3.32 -9.36
C PHE A 170 0.99 4.16 -8.34
N ARG A 171 0.31 4.68 -7.31
CA ARG A 171 0.99 5.40 -6.23
C ARG A 171 1.62 4.42 -5.26
N PHE A 172 2.92 4.50 -5.12
CA PHE A 172 3.71 3.46 -4.47
C PHE A 172 4.73 4.03 -3.48
N HIS A 173 4.69 3.52 -2.27
CA HIS A 173 5.65 3.82 -1.22
C HIS A 173 6.56 2.60 -1.07
N ALA A 174 7.61 2.52 -1.89
CA ALA A 174 8.58 1.44 -1.83
C ALA A 174 9.34 1.47 -0.50
N THR A 175 9.70 0.31 0.04
CA THR A 175 10.66 0.26 1.13
C THR A 175 11.91 -0.51 0.73
N ARG A 176 13.07 -0.02 1.15
CA ARG A 176 14.30 -0.80 1.10
C ARG A 176 14.35 -1.67 2.35
N GLY A 177 13.67 -2.83 2.24
CA GLY A 177 13.67 -3.87 3.27
C GLY A 177 15.00 -4.62 3.31
N SER A 178 15.31 -5.30 4.42
CA SER A 178 16.57 -6.02 4.58
C SER A 178 16.53 -7.10 5.66
N MET A 179 17.41 -8.09 5.49
CA MET A 179 17.77 -9.07 6.51
C MET A 179 19.28 -9.22 6.51
N THR A 180 19.93 -9.19 7.69
CA THR A 180 21.38 -9.29 7.84
C THR A 180 21.81 -10.36 8.82
N ARG A 181 20.88 -10.91 9.59
CA ARG A 181 21.16 -11.95 10.59
C ARG A 181 20.66 -13.30 10.10
N SER A 182 21.58 -14.14 9.67
CA SER A 182 21.28 -15.47 9.17
C SER A 182 21.12 -16.50 10.32
N VAL A 183 20.67 -17.71 9.96
CA VAL A 183 20.59 -18.84 10.92
C VAL A 183 21.95 -19.14 11.55
N GLU A 184 23.03 -18.98 10.82
CA GLU A 184 24.40 -19.17 11.36
C GLU A 184 24.78 -18.08 12.38
N ASP A 185 24.12 -16.93 12.32
CA ASP A 185 24.31 -15.78 13.22
C ASP A 185 23.25 -15.72 14.32
N GLY A 186 22.44 -16.78 14.45
CA GLY A 186 21.35 -16.88 15.43
C GLY A 186 20.07 -16.17 15.03
N GLY A 187 19.87 -15.86 13.73
CA GLY A 187 18.60 -15.44 13.14
C GLY A 187 17.83 -16.61 12.54
N LEU A 188 16.82 -16.32 11.72
CA LEU A 188 15.99 -17.34 11.05
C LEU A 188 16.32 -17.51 9.56
N PRO A 189 16.63 -16.45 8.77
CA PRO A 189 16.79 -16.59 7.35
C PRO A 189 18.10 -17.33 6.97
N PRO A 190 18.11 -18.11 5.87
CA PRO A 190 19.34 -18.69 5.38
C PRO A 190 20.27 -17.59 4.82
N ARG A 191 21.59 -17.84 4.85
CA ARG A 191 22.62 -16.91 4.34
C ARG A 191 22.33 -16.42 2.90
N SER A 192 21.68 -17.23 2.09
CA SER A 192 21.38 -16.91 0.68
C SER A 192 20.41 -15.73 0.49
N VAL A 193 19.71 -15.29 1.53
CA VAL A 193 18.77 -14.16 1.49
C VAL A 193 19.14 -13.03 2.45
N THR A 194 20.30 -13.12 3.12
CA THR A 194 20.84 -12.06 3.96
C THR A 194 21.91 -11.27 3.23
N GLN A 195 22.13 -10.04 3.67
CA GLN A 195 23.15 -9.13 3.18
C GLN A 195 24.04 -8.67 4.34
N THR A 196 25.15 -7.98 4.08
CA THR A 196 25.90 -7.29 5.12
C THR A 196 25.25 -5.94 5.46
N ASP A 197 25.48 -5.44 6.67
CA ASP A 197 24.96 -4.12 7.09
C ASP A 197 25.43 -3.01 6.15
N ASP A 198 26.71 -3.02 5.75
CA ASP A 198 27.28 -2.05 4.79
C ASP A 198 26.58 -2.08 3.42
N GLU A 199 26.31 -3.28 2.88
CA GLU A 199 25.56 -3.43 1.62
C GLU A 199 24.15 -2.86 1.74
N VAL A 200 23.48 -3.11 2.85
CA VAL A 200 22.11 -2.60 3.09
C VAL A 200 22.10 -1.08 3.19
N LEU A 201 23.00 -0.48 3.97
CA LEU A 201 23.06 0.96 4.16
C LEU A 201 23.41 1.69 2.86
N ALA A 202 24.43 1.20 2.13
CA ALA A 202 24.82 1.77 0.84
C ALA A 202 23.69 1.70 -0.20
N ASP A 203 22.99 0.56 -0.30
CA ASP A 203 21.88 0.40 -1.23
C ASP A 203 20.64 1.20 -0.78
N SER A 204 20.42 1.35 0.52
CA SER A 204 19.34 2.20 1.08
C SER A 204 19.52 3.67 0.67
N GLU A 205 20.72 4.21 0.85
CA GLU A 205 21.05 5.58 0.42
C GLU A 205 20.91 5.74 -1.11
N ARG A 206 21.38 4.76 -1.89
CA ARG A 206 21.21 4.73 -3.34
C ARG A 206 19.74 4.75 -3.78
N VAL A 207 18.91 3.90 -3.18
CA VAL A 207 17.49 3.80 -3.55
C VAL A 207 16.75 5.09 -3.23
N VAL A 208 16.99 5.67 -2.05
CA VAL A 208 16.39 6.95 -1.67
C VAL A 208 16.83 8.05 -2.63
N THR A 209 18.12 8.23 -2.87
CA THR A 209 18.63 9.30 -3.74
C THR A 209 18.20 9.14 -5.21
N THR A 210 17.91 7.91 -5.66
CA THR A 210 17.51 7.63 -7.05
C THR A 210 16.01 7.77 -7.26
N TYR A 211 15.19 7.42 -6.30
CA TYR A 211 13.76 7.20 -6.52
C TYR A 211 12.82 8.00 -5.62
N HIS A 212 13.28 8.43 -4.44
CA HIS A 212 12.42 9.17 -3.53
C HIS A 212 12.07 10.55 -4.09
N ASP A 213 10.77 10.83 -4.20
CA ASP A 213 10.25 12.14 -4.59
C ASP A 213 9.45 12.71 -3.40
N PRO A 214 9.97 13.70 -2.66
CA PRO A 214 9.28 14.32 -1.54
C PRO A 214 8.17 15.30 -1.95
N SER A 215 8.04 15.61 -3.27
CA SER A 215 7.10 16.60 -3.74
C SER A 215 5.64 16.19 -3.49
N PRO A 216 4.74 17.15 -3.26
CA PRO A 216 3.31 16.88 -3.11
C PRO A 216 2.73 16.20 -4.34
N GLY A 217 1.97 15.11 -4.14
CA GLY A 217 1.37 14.33 -5.21
C GLY A 217 2.31 13.29 -5.84
N ALA A 218 3.56 13.18 -5.38
CA ALA A 218 4.53 12.22 -5.92
C ALA A 218 3.97 10.80 -5.94
N LEU A 219 4.14 10.11 -7.08
CA LEU A 219 3.73 8.72 -7.23
C LEU A 219 4.67 7.75 -6.50
N ILE A 220 5.96 8.10 -6.39
CA ILE A 220 6.95 7.21 -5.75
C ILE A 220 7.54 7.90 -4.54
N ARG A 221 7.41 7.27 -3.38
CA ARG A 221 8.19 7.58 -2.18
C ARG A 221 8.97 6.34 -1.73
N VAL A 222 10.03 6.55 -0.96
CA VAL A 222 10.86 5.48 -0.43
C VAL A 222 10.96 5.63 1.09
N ALA A 223 10.89 4.51 1.81
CA ALA A 223 11.21 4.41 3.22
C ALA A 223 12.28 3.33 3.45
N LEU A 224 12.87 3.27 4.63
CA LEU A 224 13.84 2.25 5.02
C LEU A 224 13.16 1.25 5.95
N ALA A 225 13.39 -0.05 5.73
CA ALA A 225 12.62 -1.07 6.42
C ALA A 225 13.42 -2.36 6.72
N PRO A 226 14.37 -2.35 7.68
CA PRO A 226 14.87 -3.60 8.27
C PRO A 226 13.70 -4.49 8.69
N CYS A 227 13.79 -5.79 8.40
CA CYS A 227 12.62 -6.66 8.45
C CYS A 227 12.01 -6.78 9.87
N SER A 228 12.80 -7.14 10.87
CA SER A 228 12.32 -7.39 12.24
C SER A 228 13.48 -7.46 13.24
N PRO A 229 13.24 -7.34 14.55
CA PRO A 229 14.29 -7.48 15.58
C PRO A 229 15.06 -8.79 15.53
N PHE A 230 14.48 -9.86 15.00
CA PHE A 230 15.11 -11.19 14.94
C PHE A 230 15.81 -11.50 13.61
N SER A 231 15.72 -10.61 12.61
CA SER A 231 16.24 -10.84 11.26
C SER A 231 17.37 -9.89 10.85
N VAL A 232 17.68 -8.89 11.68
CA VAL A 232 18.73 -7.91 11.45
C VAL A 232 19.61 -7.73 12.69
N THR A 233 20.79 -7.12 12.51
CA THR A 233 21.66 -6.73 13.63
C THR A 233 21.08 -5.51 14.36
N LYS A 234 21.41 -5.36 15.65
CA LYS A 234 21.04 -4.18 16.44
C LYS A 234 21.70 -2.91 15.87
N GLU A 235 22.91 -3.06 15.37
CA GLU A 235 23.70 -2.02 14.74
C GLU A 235 23.00 -1.49 13.49
N LEU A 236 22.54 -2.38 12.61
CA LEU A 236 21.79 -1.98 11.42
C LEU A 236 20.51 -1.22 11.77
N MET A 237 19.74 -1.68 12.78
CA MET A 237 18.55 -0.94 13.21
C MET A 237 18.89 0.49 13.59
N ARG A 238 19.91 0.70 14.43
CA ARG A 238 20.33 2.03 14.86
C ARG A 238 20.82 2.90 13.68
N GLU A 239 21.70 2.35 12.84
CA GLU A 239 22.28 3.07 11.70
C GLU A 239 21.25 3.39 10.63
N THR A 240 20.23 2.53 10.47
CA THR A 240 19.09 2.80 9.59
C THR A 240 18.22 3.96 10.12
N ALA A 241 18.04 4.07 11.45
CA ALA A 241 17.33 5.22 12.02
C ALA A 241 18.07 6.54 11.77
N GLU A 242 19.41 6.55 12.00
CA GLU A 242 20.29 7.70 11.72
C GLU A 242 20.30 8.06 10.22
N LEU A 243 20.31 7.05 9.33
CA LEU A 243 20.25 7.24 7.88
C LEU A 243 18.91 7.84 7.44
N ALA A 244 17.80 7.34 7.99
CA ALA A 244 16.47 7.84 7.68
C ALA A 244 16.27 9.30 8.12
N GLU A 245 16.81 9.68 9.29
CA GLU A 245 16.81 11.08 9.74
C GLU A 245 17.61 11.97 8.78
N ARG A 246 18.82 11.54 8.38
CA ARG A 246 19.68 12.29 7.47
C ARG A 246 19.08 12.47 6.07
N LEU A 247 18.34 11.47 5.57
CA LEU A 247 17.71 11.48 4.25
C LEU A 247 16.27 12.01 4.27
N ASP A 248 15.75 12.33 5.45
CA ASP A 248 14.36 12.77 5.67
C ASP A 248 13.33 11.80 5.06
N VAL A 249 13.50 10.50 5.35
CA VAL A 249 12.56 9.45 4.95
C VAL A 249 11.96 8.74 6.16
N ARG A 250 10.90 7.99 5.93
CA ARG A 250 10.20 7.26 6.98
C ARG A 250 10.84 5.90 7.23
N LEU A 251 10.45 5.29 8.36
CA LEU A 251 10.92 4.00 8.85
C LEU A 251 9.78 3.00 8.98
N HIS A 252 10.02 1.75 8.59
CA HIS A 252 9.07 0.65 8.77
C HIS A 252 9.75 -0.64 9.22
N THR A 253 9.06 -1.44 10.04
CA THR A 253 9.49 -2.78 10.45
C THR A 253 8.30 -3.58 11.00
N HIS A 254 8.45 -4.91 11.14
CA HIS A 254 7.54 -5.71 11.98
C HIS A 254 7.92 -5.51 13.45
N LEU A 255 6.93 -5.38 14.33
CA LEU A 255 7.17 -5.20 15.77
C LEU A 255 6.08 -5.83 16.61
N ALA A 256 6.48 -6.60 17.60
CA ALA A 256 5.62 -7.25 18.59
C ALA A 256 4.48 -8.05 17.92
N GLU A 257 4.83 -8.77 16.85
CA GLU A 257 3.91 -9.54 16.02
C GLU A 257 3.50 -10.85 16.69
N ASP A 258 4.47 -11.56 17.28
CA ASP A 258 4.28 -12.90 17.83
C ASP A 258 4.99 -13.10 19.17
N ARG A 259 4.62 -14.16 19.91
CA ARG A 259 5.26 -14.56 21.16
C ARG A 259 6.68 -15.06 20.96
N ASP A 260 6.98 -15.65 19.81
CA ASP A 260 8.32 -16.10 19.47
C ASP A 260 9.28 -14.91 19.33
N GLU A 261 8.81 -13.77 18.77
CA GLU A 261 9.56 -12.51 18.74
C GLU A 261 9.83 -11.98 20.17
N GLU A 262 8.81 -12.00 21.04
CA GLU A 262 8.98 -11.57 22.44
C GLU A 262 10.04 -12.42 23.14
N ALA A 263 9.97 -13.75 22.99
CA ALA A 263 10.95 -14.68 23.58
C ALA A 263 12.36 -14.42 23.02
N PHE A 264 12.48 -14.24 21.72
CA PHE A 264 13.73 -13.91 21.04
C PHE A 264 14.36 -12.61 21.57
N CYS A 265 13.58 -11.54 21.71
CA CYS A 265 14.07 -10.26 22.24
C CYS A 265 14.53 -10.39 23.69
N GLN A 266 13.80 -11.10 24.53
CA GLN A 266 14.18 -11.37 25.91
C GLN A 266 15.50 -12.16 26.01
N GLU A 267 15.65 -13.21 25.21
CA GLU A 267 16.84 -14.06 25.21
C GLU A 267 18.07 -13.34 24.64
N THR A 268 17.89 -12.61 23.53
CA THR A 268 19.00 -12.02 22.78
C THR A 268 19.38 -10.62 23.27
N HIS A 269 18.39 -9.81 23.64
CA HIS A 269 18.57 -8.39 23.97
C HIS A 269 18.26 -8.07 25.43
N GLY A 270 17.70 -9.02 26.21
CA GLY A 270 17.37 -8.85 27.61
C GLY A 270 16.19 -7.91 27.89
N CYS A 271 15.38 -7.63 26.86
CA CYS A 271 14.26 -6.70 26.96
C CYS A 271 13.11 -7.10 26.03
N ARG A 272 11.94 -6.48 26.19
CA ARG A 272 10.78 -6.69 25.33
C ARG A 272 10.95 -5.99 23.96
N PRO A 273 10.20 -6.38 22.91
CA PRO A 273 10.34 -5.80 21.57
C PRO A 273 10.22 -4.27 21.54
N VAL A 274 9.29 -3.66 22.29
CA VAL A 274 9.13 -2.19 22.32
C VAL A 274 10.29 -1.49 23.02
N GLU A 275 10.85 -2.08 24.07
CA GLU A 275 12.05 -1.55 24.75
C GLU A 275 13.29 -1.66 23.85
N TYR A 276 13.42 -2.78 23.12
CA TYR A 276 14.45 -2.92 22.09
C TYR A 276 14.32 -1.82 21.03
N PHE A 277 13.13 -1.63 20.49
CA PHE A 277 12.79 -0.62 19.48
C PHE A 277 13.16 0.80 19.94
N GLU A 278 12.86 1.15 21.18
CA GLU A 278 13.27 2.42 21.79
C GLU A 278 14.80 2.53 21.87
N SER A 279 15.51 1.44 22.29
CA SER A 279 16.96 1.42 22.46
C SER A 279 17.77 1.63 21.17
N VAL A 280 17.15 1.46 20.01
CA VAL A 280 17.74 1.64 18.68
C VAL A 280 17.27 2.93 17.97
N GLY A 281 16.56 3.82 18.66
CA GLY A 281 16.20 5.15 18.17
C GLY A 281 14.97 5.20 17.24
N TRP A 282 14.09 4.20 17.30
CA TRP A 282 12.92 4.09 16.39
C TRP A 282 11.62 4.69 16.95
N MET A 283 11.61 5.13 18.20
CA MET A 283 10.44 5.75 18.85
C MET A 283 10.25 7.20 18.37
N THR A 284 9.82 7.36 17.12
CA THR A 284 9.60 8.66 16.49
C THR A 284 8.34 8.66 15.62
N ASP A 285 7.81 9.84 15.32
CA ASP A 285 6.64 10.04 14.45
C ASP A 285 6.91 9.73 12.96
N ARG A 286 8.21 9.60 12.58
CA ARG A 286 8.57 9.13 11.23
C ARG A 286 8.41 7.62 11.05
N THR A 287 8.09 6.88 12.11
CA THR A 287 8.03 5.41 12.13
C THR A 287 6.59 4.90 12.10
N TRP A 288 6.35 3.85 11.34
CA TRP A 288 5.17 3.00 11.52
C TRP A 288 5.59 1.52 11.50
N VAL A 289 4.87 0.69 12.24
CA VAL A 289 5.18 -0.73 12.42
C VAL A 289 4.03 -1.61 11.96
N ALA A 290 4.34 -2.82 11.49
CA ALA A 290 3.34 -3.82 11.17
C ALA A 290 2.93 -4.62 12.41
N HIS A 291 1.69 -5.09 12.43
CA HIS A 291 1.03 -5.96 13.40
C HIS A 291 0.83 -5.34 14.78
N CYS A 292 1.89 -5.12 15.55
CA CYS A 292 1.85 -4.51 16.88
C CYS A 292 0.80 -5.17 17.82
N ILE A 293 0.85 -6.51 17.92
CA ILE A 293 -0.16 -7.32 18.62
C ILE A 293 0.06 -7.32 20.14
N TYR A 294 1.32 -7.46 20.57
CA TYR A 294 1.70 -7.78 21.95
C TYR A 294 2.30 -6.65 22.80
N PRO A 295 2.27 -5.36 22.43
CA PRO A 295 2.65 -4.34 23.39
C PRO A 295 1.64 -4.29 24.54
N ASN A 296 2.14 -4.17 25.78
CA ASN A 296 1.32 -3.94 26.95
C ASN A 296 0.78 -2.50 27.01
N ASP A 297 -0.01 -2.16 28.03
CA ASP A 297 -0.66 -0.83 28.15
C ASP A 297 0.36 0.31 28.23
N GLU A 298 1.45 0.12 28.98
CA GLU A 298 2.52 1.11 29.10
C GLU A 298 3.30 1.28 27.79
N GLU A 299 3.62 0.19 27.12
CA GLU A 299 4.28 0.20 25.82
C GLU A 299 3.41 0.90 24.76
N ARG A 300 2.09 0.64 24.73
CA ARG A 300 1.16 1.36 23.83
C ARG A 300 1.13 2.85 24.13
N ALA A 301 1.13 3.25 25.40
CA ALA A 301 1.17 4.67 25.77
C ALA A 301 2.48 5.36 25.31
N ARG A 302 3.62 4.66 25.40
CA ARG A 302 4.92 5.18 24.91
C ARG A 302 4.94 5.28 23.38
N LEU A 303 4.46 4.27 22.65
CA LEU A 303 4.33 4.30 21.19
C LEU A 303 3.44 5.47 20.74
N ALA A 304 2.30 5.66 21.42
CA ALA A 304 1.39 6.77 21.16
C ALA A 304 2.04 8.13 21.39
N ALA A 305 2.74 8.30 22.52
CA ALA A 305 3.43 9.54 22.86
C ALA A 305 4.54 9.90 21.86
N ALA A 306 5.17 8.88 21.25
CA ALA A 306 6.16 9.06 20.21
C ALA A 306 5.56 9.28 18.80
N GLY A 307 4.24 9.16 18.63
CA GLY A 307 3.57 9.29 17.34
C GLY A 307 3.79 8.13 16.38
N VAL A 308 4.20 6.96 16.88
CA VAL A 308 4.43 5.76 16.06
C VAL A 308 3.12 5.28 15.46
N GLY A 309 3.10 5.06 14.13
CA GLY A 309 1.95 4.50 13.42
C GLY A 309 1.90 2.97 13.47
N VAL A 310 0.72 2.39 13.24
CA VAL A 310 0.51 0.95 13.20
C VAL A 310 -0.23 0.55 11.93
N ALA A 311 0.32 -0.41 11.18
CA ALA A 311 -0.34 -1.13 10.10
C ALA A 311 -1.04 -2.36 10.68
N HIS A 312 -2.35 -2.32 10.80
CA HIS A 312 -3.15 -3.46 11.25
C HIS A 312 -3.40 -4.43 10.10
N CYS A 313 -3.02 -5.70 10.28
CA CYS A 313 -3.08 -6.77 9.28
C CYS A 313 -4.01 -7.90 9.76
N PRO A 314 -5.35 -7.69 9.76
CA PRO A 314 -6.29 -8.60 10.42
C PRO A 314 -6.24 -10.03 9.89
N SER A 315 -6.21 -10.23 8.58
CA SER A 315 -6.25 -11.58 7.99
C SER A 315 -4.99 -12.37 8.28
N SER A 316 -3.80 -11.77 8.13
CA SER A 316 -2.53 -12.41 8.46
C SER A 316 -2.47 -12.80 9.92
N ASN A 317 -2.80 -11.86 10.83
CA ASN A 317 -2.82 -12.12 12.27
C ASN A 317 -3.70 -13.32 12.64
N MET A 318 -4.86 -13.47 11.96
CA MET A 318 -5.76 -14.61 12.19
C MET A 318 -5.25 -15.91 11.57
N LEU A 319 -4.74 -15.87 10.34
CA LEU A 319 -4.32 -17.08 9.60
C LEU A 319 -3.05 -17.69 10.17
N ILE A 320 -2.09 -16.88 10.60
CA ILE A 320 -0.87 -17.36 11.28
C ILE A 320 -1.14 -17.71 12.75
N GLY A 321 -2.27 -17.28 13.30
CA GLY A 321 -2.60 -17.50 14.71
C GLY A 321 -1.84 -16.57 15.66
N GLY A 322 -1.30 -15.45 15.13
CA GLY A 322 -0.50 -14.47 15.88
C GLY A 322 -1.27 -13.71 16.96
N GLY A 323 -2.59 -13.64 16.89
CA GLY A 323 -3.39 -12.94 17.91
C GLY A 323 -4.18 -11.75 17.37
N THR A 324 -4.58 -10.85 18.26
CA THR A 324 -5.42 -9.70 17.92
C THR A 324 -4.88 -8.42 18.53
N ALA A 325 -4.43 -7.48 17.71
CA ALA A 325 -3.96 -6.18 18.17
C ALA A 325 -5.06 -5.36 18.88
N ALA A 326 -4.65 -4.55 19.85
CA ALA A 326 -5.54 -3.71 20.67
C ALA A 326 -5.88 -2.39 19.94
N ILE A 327 -6.44 -2.48 18.73
CA ILE A 327 -6.63 -1.34 17.82
C ILE A 327 -7.53 -0.26 18.40
N GLY A 328 -8.59 -0.63 19.10
CA GLY A 328 -9.48 0.33 19.76
C GLY A 328 -8.76 1.18 20.79
N GLU A 329 -7.93 0.55 21.62
CA GLU A 329 -7.11 1.19 22.64
C GLU A 329 -6.03 2.09 22.02
N MET A 330 -5.36 1.63 20.95
CA MET A 330 -4.35 2.41 20.22
C MET A 330 -4.97 3.68 19.60
N ARG A 331 -6.14 3.56 18.95
CA ARG A 331 -6.86 4.72 18.40
C ARG A 331 -7.31 5.68 19.50
N ALA A 332 -7.77 5.17 20.65
CA ALA A 332 -8.15 6.01 21.79
C ALA A 332 -6.96 6.79 22.37
N LEU A 333 -5.74 6.27 22.25
CA LEU A 333 -4.50 6.97 22.61
C LEU A 333 -4.03 7.96 21.51
N GLY A 334 -4.74 8.07 20.38
CA GLY A 334 -4.40 8.97 19.27
C GLY A 334 -3.32 8.44 18.31
N MET A 335 -2.93 7.16 18.42
CA MET A 335 -1.98 6.55 17.49
C MET A 335 -2.53 6.57 16.06
N PRO A 336 -1.72 6.90 15.04
CA PRO A 336 -2.07 6.61 13.67
C PRO A 336 -2.24 5.09 13.47
N VAL A 337 -3.44 4.65 13.07
CA VAL A 337 -3.71 3.24 12.76
C VAL A 337 -4.22 3.14 11.33
N GLY A 338 -3.44 2.47 10.49
CA GLY A 338 -3.77 2.16 9.11
C GLY A 338 -4.12 0.68 8.94
N ILE A 339 -4.48 0.30 7.71
CA ILE A 339 -4.76 -1.07 7.29
C ILE A 339 -3.63 -1.57 6.40
N GLY A 340 -3.14 -2.79 6.66
CA GLY A 340 -2.19 -3.52 5.84
C GLY A 340 -2.76 -4.85 5.34
N CYS A 341 -2.48 -5.21 4.09
CA CYS A 341 -2.80 -6.54 3.57
C CYS A 341 -1.84 -7.60 4.08
N ASP A 342 -0.59 -7.22 4.41
CA ASP A 342 0.50 -8.17 4.58
C ASP A 342 0.77 -8.99 3.30
N GLY A 343 1.64 -9.99 3.34
CA GLY A 343 1.98 -10.81 2.20
C GLY A 343 0.91 -11.80 1.79
N SER A 344 0.73 -12.01 0.49
CA SER A 344 -0.25 -12.98 -0.01
C SER A 344 0.11 -14.45 0.24
N ALA A 345 1.21 -14.73 0.94
CA ALA A 345 1.51 -16.08 1.47
C ALA A 345 1.01 -16.27 2.91
N SER A 346 0.61 -15.19 3.60
CA SER A 346 0.03 -15.20 4.94
C SER A 346 -1.45 -14.79 4.96
N THR A 347 -1.89 -13.95 3.99
CA THR A 347 -3.29 -13.50 3.88
C THR A 347 -4.05 -14.15 2.73
N ASP A 348 -3.34 -14.77 1.79
CA ASP A 348 -3.86 -15.39 0.56
C ASP A 348 -4.61 -14.45 -0.39
N HIS A 349 -4.56 -13.13 -0.16
CA HIS A 349 -5.13 -12.09 -1.04
C HIS A 349 -4.40 -10.75 -0.89
N ALA A 350 -4.73 -9.80 -1.79
CA ALA A 350 -4.31 -8.39 -1.70
C ALA A 350 -5.55 -7.45 -1.79
N SER A 351 -6.65 -7.83 -1.13
CA SER A 351 -7.89 -7.04 -1.12
C SER A 351 -7.99 -6.19 0.14
N LEU A 352 -7.71 -4.90 -0.01
CA LEU A 352 -7.78 -3.99 1.14
C LEU A 352 -9.21 -3.82 1.68
N TRP A 353 -10.24 -4.04 0.85
CA TRP A 353 -11.62 -4.13 1.31
C TRP A 353 -11.81 -5.29 2.32
N MET A 354 -11.23 -6.46 2.04
CA MET A 354 -11.32 -7.61 2.96
C MET A 354 -10.63 -7.31 4.29
N GLU A 355 -9.47 -6.66 4.25
CA GLU A 355 -8.75 -6.26 5.46
C GLU A 355 -9.54 -5.20 6.26
N THR A 356 -10.13 -4.21 5.59
CA THR A 356 -10.99 -3.21 6.23
C THR A 356 -12.19 -3.86 6.92
N ARG A 357 -12.81 -4.85 6.27
CA ARG A 357 -13.87 -5.66 6.87
C ARG A 357 -13.36 -6.53 8.02
N GLY A 358 -12.18 -7.13 7.88
CA GLY A 358 -11.51 -7.89 8.92
C GLY A 358 -11.29 -7.07 10.19
N ALA A 359 -10.82 -5.84 10.05
CA ALA A 359 -10.64 -4.90 11.16
C ALA A 359 -11.96 -4.61 11.90
N LEU A 360 -13.04 -4.35 11.16
CA LEU A 360 -14.38 -4.18 11.75
C LEU A 360 -14.83 -5.41 12.54
N LEU A 361 -14.67 -6.61 11.96
CA LEU A 361 -15.12 -7.86 12.59
C LEU A 361 -14.31 -8.18 13.85
N LEU A 362 -12.98 -8.04 13.81
CA LEU A 362 -12.11 -8.28 14.98
C LEU A 362 -12.37 -7.29 16.10
N ALA A 363 -12.53 -6.00 15.79
CA ALA A 363 -12.85 -5.00 16.80
C ALA A 363 -14.16 -5.32 17.51
N ARG A 364 -15.20 -5.71 16.75
CA ARG A 364 -16.50 -6.11 17.32
C ARG A 364 -16.45 -7.43 18.09
N TYR A 365 -15.64 -8.37 17.62
CA TYR A 365 -15.43 -9.63 18.36
C TYR A 365 -14.80 -9.38 19.74
N ARG A 366 -13.84 -8.45 19.83
CA ARG A 366 -13.18 -8.09 21.10
C ARG A 366 -14.06 -7.22 22.01
N GLY A 367 -14.65 -6.16 21.47
CA GLY A 367 -15.27 -5.08 22.24
C GLY A 367 -16.81 -5.00 22.13
N GLY A 368 -17.44 -5.95 21.44
CA GLY A 368 -18.90 -5.97 21.23
C GLY A 368 -19.35 -5.12 20.02
N PRO A 369 -20.68 -5.10 19.75
CA PRO A 369 -21.22 -4.57 18.48
C PRO A 369 -21.04 -3.05 18.28
N ALA A 370 -20.73 -2.30 19.33
CA ALA A 370 -20.51 -0.85 19.27
C ALA A 370 -19.00 -0.48 19.20
N ALA A 371 -18.08 -1.46 19.21
CA ALA A 371 -16.65 -1.18 19.29
C ALA A 371 -16.09 -0.52 18.00
N MET A 372 -16.74 -0.70 16.85
CA MET A 372 -16.33 -0.10 15.58
C MET A 372 -17.52 0.02 14.62
N ALA A 373 -17.68 1.16 13.96
CA ALA A 373 -18.59 1.36 12.83
C ALA A 373 -17.83 1.17 11.49
N ALA A 374 -18.57 1.04 10.39
CA ALA A 374 -17.94 0.93 9.07
C ALA A 374 -17.13 2.19 8.71
N ARG A 375 -17.55 3.37 9.17
CA ARG A 375 -16.83 4.63 8.97
C ARG A 375 -15.51 4.68 9.72
N ASP A 376 -15.43 4.09 10.92
CA ASP A 376 -14.15 3.96 11.65
C ASP A 376 -13.15 3.09 10.88
N ALA A 377 -13.63 1.97 10.31
CA ALA A 377 -12.79 1.09 9.51
C ALA A 377 -12.37 1.74 8.18
N LEU A 378 -13.27 2.51 7.54
CA LEU A 378 -12.95 3.29 6.34
C LEU A 378 -11.92 4.39 6.65
N ASP A 379 -12.03 5.10 7.79
CA ASP A 379 -11.04 6.07 8.24
C ASP A 379 -9.66 5.42 8.42
N MET A 380 -9.59 4.24 9.04
CA MET A 380 -8.34 3.49 9.14
C MET A 380 -7.75 3.15 7.77
N ALA A 381 -8.57 2.72 6.81
CA ALA A 381 -8.13 2.35 5.46
C ALA A 381 -7.82 3.56 4.55
N THR A 382 -8.12 4.77 4.99
CA THR A 382 -7.91 6.03 4.24
C THR A 382 -7.01 6.98 5.03
N ARG A 383 -7.55 7.87 5.86
CA ARG A 383 -6.78 8.89 6.61
C ARG A 383 -5.84 8.29 7.65
N GLY A 384 -6.26 7.24 8.38
CA GLY A 384 -5.40 6.54 9.32
C GLY A 384 -4.16 5.96 8.64
N SER A 385 -4.37 5.31 7.48
CA SER A 385 -3.28 4.82 6.65
C SER A 385 -2.40 5.94 6.08
N ALA A 386 -3.00 7.04 5.63
CA ALA A 386 -2.24 8.21 5.14
C ALA A 386 -1.33 8.80 6.22
N ARG A 387 -1.81 8.89 7.48
CA ARG A 387 -0.99 9.31 8.64
C ARG A 387 0.19 8.38 8.88
N CYS A 388 0.00 7.06 8.81
CA CYS A 388 1.11 6.10 8.90
C CYS A 388 2.19 6.37 7.86
N LEU A 389 1.80 6.76 6.63
CA LEU A 389 2.72 7.09 5.56
C LEU A 389 3.22 8.55 5.58
N GLY A 390 2.75 9.39 6.53
CA GLY A 390 3.07 10.82 6.62
C GLY A 390 2.58 11.62 5.41
N ARG A 391 1.35 11.33 4.93
CA ARG A 391 0.77 11.92 3.72
C ARG A 391 -0.70 12.31 3.88
N ASP A 392 -1.17 12.53 5.09
CA ASP A 392 -2.59 12.80 5.38
C ASP A 392 -3.02 14.25 5.05
N ASP A 393 -2.09 15.10 4.65
CA ASP A 393 -2.34 16.41 4.03
C ASP A 393 -2.80 16.29 2.56
N GLU A 394 -2.46 15.21 1.88
CA GLU A 394 -2.73 15.02 0.44
C GLU A 394 -3.45 13.73 0.07
N LEU A 395 -3.51 12.72 0.97
CA LEU A 395 -4.11 11.39 0.75
C LEU A 395 -5.19 11.08 1.79
N GLY A 396 -6.06 10.12 1.47
CA GLY A 396 -7.08 9.60 2.37
C GLY A 396 -8.32 10.50 2.52
N HIS A 397 -8.44 11.55 1.72
CA HIS A 397 -9.61 12.42 1.66
C HIS A 397 -9.79 13.01 0.25
N LEU A 398 -10.97 13.59 -0.03
CA LEU A 398 -11.31 14.22 -1.31
C LEU A 398 -11.53 15.74 -1.18
N ARG A 399 -10.85 16.41 -0.25
CA ARG A 399 -10.88 17.88 -0.14
C ARG A 399 -10.15 18.49 -1.34
N PRO A 400 -10.57 19.68 -1.82
CA PRO A 400 -9.84 20.39 -2.87
C PRO A 400 -8.34 20.54 -2.53
N GLY A 401 -7.48 20.24 -3.50
CA GLY A 401 -6.02 20.19 -3.34
C GLY A 401 -5.45 18.79 -3.05
N ALA A 402 -6.25 17.85 -2.56
CA ALA A 402 -5.83 16.45 -2.36
C ALA A 402 -5.47 15.75 -3.68
N CYS A 403 -4.75 14.64 -3.59
CA CYS A 403 -4.55 13.76 -4.74
C CYS A 403 -5.89 13.25 -5.28
N GLY A 404 -6.00 13.16 -6.59
CA GLY A 404 -7.19 12.65 -7.29
C GLY A 404 -7.27 11.12 -7.25
N ASP A 405 -7.24 10.56 -6.04
CA ASP A 405 -7.23 9.13 -5.73
C ASP A 405 -8.58 8.75 -5.11
N LEU A 406 -9.44 8.07 -5.86
CA LEU A 406 -10.79 7.72 -5.40
C LEU A 406 -11.30 6.42 -6.00
N VAL A 407 -12.34 5.88 -5.37
CA VAL A 407 -13.01 4.65 -5.79
C VAL A 407 -14.51 4.85 -5.90
N VAL A 408 -15.07 4.40 -7.01
CA VAL A 408 -16.51 4.15 -7.17
C VAL A 408 -16.73 2.68 -6.91
N TRP A 409 -17.55 2.34 -5.91
CA TRP A 409 -17.80 0.95 -5.51
C TRP A 409 -18.96 0.34 -6.26
N ASN A 410 -18.85 -0.94 -6.63
CA ASN A 410 -19.99 -1.66 -7.20
C ASN A 410 -20.98 -2.03 -6.10
N THR A 411 -22.05 -1.23 -5.99
CA THR A 411 -23.13 -1.42 -5.02
C THR A 411 -24.39 -2.05 -5.64
N HIS A 412 -24.33 -2.37 -6.93
CA HIS A 412 -25.46 -3.01 -7.66
C HIS A 412 -25.27 -4.54 -7.69
N GLU A 413 -25.01 -5.12 -6.53
CA GLU A 413 -24.79 -6.56 -6.37
C GLU A 413 -25.95 -7.21 -5.60
N VAL A 414 -26.21 -8.48 -5.89
CA VAL A 414 -27.23 -9.25 -5.17
C VAL A 414 -26.96 -9.27 -3.66
N ALA A 415 -25.70 -9.29 -3.26
CA ALA A 415 -25.28 -9.28 -1.86
C ALA A 415 -25.69 -8.00 -1.10
N LEU A 416 -25.97 -6.90 -1.80
CA LEU A 416 -26.40 -5.63 -1.21
C LEU A 416 -27.92 -5.40 -1.31
N ALA A 417 -28.70 -6.36 -1.83
CA ALA A 417 -30.13 -6.22 -1.93
C ALA A 417 -30.76 -6.04 -0.54
N GLY A 418 -31.59 -5.01 -0.37
CA GLY A 418 -32.26 -4.68 0.91
C GLY A 418 -31.42 -3.75 1.83
N SER A 419 -30.23 -3.32 1.45
CA SER A 419 -29.37 -2.46 2.25
C SER A 419 -29.50 -0.97 1.85
N PHE A 420 -30.62 -0.33 2.17
CA PHE A 420 -30.96 1.01 1.68
C PHE A 420 -30.70 2.16 2.67
N THR A 421 -30.39 1.88 3.94
CA THR A 421 -30.38 2.89 4.99
C THR A 421 -29.04 3.61 5.13
N ASP A 422 -27.92 2.92 4.86
CA ASP A 422 -26.57 3.47 4.97
C ASP A 422 -25.63 2.81 3.96
N PRO A 423 -25.19 3.55 2.92
CA PRO A 423 -24.31 2.99 1.88
C PRO A 423 -22.95 2.54 2.39
N VAL A 424 -22.37 3.21 3.41
CA VAL A 424 -21.04 2.87 3.97
C VAL A 424 -21.13 1.59 4.80
N GLU A 425 -22.16 1.47 5.67
CA GLU A 425 -22.41 0.24 6.42
C GLU A 425 -22.71 -0.94 5.47
N ALA A 426 -23.52 -0.71 4.43
CA ALA A 426 -23.82 -1.71 3.41
C ALA A 426 -22.57 -2.17 2.68
N TRP A 427 -21.75 -1.22 2.19
CA TRP A 427 -20.51 -1.51 1.49
C TRP A 427 -19.59 -2.43 2.27
N LEU A 428 -19.37 -2.18 3.56
CA LEU A 428 -18.40 -2.93 4.34
C LEU A 428 -19.00 -4.23 4.95
N ARG A 429 -20.29 -4.25 5.28
CA ARG A 429 -20.91 -5.39 5.97
C ARG A 429 -21.50 -6.43 5.03
N CYS A 430 -22.01 -5.97 3.88
CA CYS A 430 -22.51 -6.85 2.83
C CYS A 430 -21.40 -7.08 1.80
N GLY A 431 -21.23 -8.13 1.21
CA GLY A 431 -20.13 -8.26 0.24
C GLY A 431 -19.85 -9.70 -0.08
N PRO A 432 -18.82 -9.99 -0.83
CA PRO A 432 -17.64 -9.14 -1.15
C PRO A 432 -17.96 -7.97 -2.08
N SER A 433 -17.30 -6.81 -1.84
CA SER A 433 -17.39 -5.65 -2.72
C SER A 433 -16.11 -5.47 -3.52
N ARG A 434 -16.26 -5.08 -4.78
CA ARG A 434 -15.14 -4.72 -5.68
C ARG A 434 -15.29 -3.31 -6.18
N ALA A 435 -14.18 -2.70 -6.54
CA ALA A 435 -14.20 -1.41 -7.20
C ALA A 435 -14.90 -1.51 -8.57
N TRP A 436 -15.84 -0.61 -8.83
CA TRP A 436 -16.39 -0.37 -10.16
C TRP A 436 -15.44 0.49 -10.98
N THR A 437 -14.90 1.55 -10.37
CA THR A 437 -13.88 2.39 -10.97
C THR A 437 -12.86 2.75 -9.89
N THR A 438 -11.57 2.57 -10.19
CA THR A 438 -10.46 3.03 -9.36
C THR A 438 -9.67 4.08 -10.12
N ILE A 439 -9.47 5.25 -9.50
CA ILE A 439 -8.78 6.39 -10.07
C ILE A 439 -7.56 6.70 -9.21
N VAL A 440 -6.39 6.79 -9.84
CA VAL A 440 -5.11 7.15 -9.20
C VAL A 440 -4.52 8.35 -9.91
N ALA A 441 -4.25 9.43 -9.18
CA ALA A 441 -3.75 10.68 -9.73
C ALA A 441 -4.55 11.14 -10.98
N GLY A 442 -5.90 11.06 -10.90
CA GLY A 442 -6.81 11.41 -11.99
C GLY A 442 -6.89 10.40 -13.14
N ARG A 443 -6.10 9.31 -13.12
CA ARG A 443 -6.11 8.27 -14.16
C ARG A 443 -7.03 7.12 -13.76
N VAL A 444 -7.93 6.72 -14.65
CA VAL A 444 -8.80 5.55 -14.46
C VAL A 444 -7.96 4.29 -14.70
N LEU A 445 -7.70 3.51 -13.65
CA LEU A 445 -6.94 2.26 -13.69
C LEU A 445 -7.83 1.00 -13.55
N VAL A 446 -9.06 1.16 -13.05
CA VAL A 446 -10.13 0.15 -13.15
C VAL A 446 -11.36 0.84 -13.72
N ASP A 447 -11.97 0.27 -14.74
CA ASP A 447 -13.20 0.77 -15.35
C ASP A 447 -14.23 -0.37 -15.43
N ARG A 448 -15.39 -0.17 -14.84
CA ARG A 448 -16.51 -1.16 -14.76
C ARG A 448 -16.07 -2.52 -14.22
N GLY A 449 -15.19 -2.51 -13.22
CA GLY A 449 -14.68 -3.71 -12.57
C GLY A 449 -13.50 -4.38 -13.30
N GLU A 450 -13.08 -3.85 -14.45
CA GLU A 450 -11.99 -4.41 -15.26
C GLU A 450 -10.72 -3.55 -15.15
N PRO A 451 -9.57 -4.15 -14.77
CA PRO A 451 -8.29 -3.44 -14.74
C PRO A 451 -7.89 -2.91 -16.13
N GLN A 452 -7.52 -1.65 -16.19
CA GLN A 452 -7.06 -0.98 -17.42
C GLN A 452 -5.53 -1.07 -17.51
N LEU A 453 -4.99 -2.28 -17.35
CA LEU A 453 -3.56 -2.55 -17.33
C LEU A 453 -3.12 -3.24 -18.63
N PRO A 454 -2.02 -2.78 -19.26
CA PRO A 454 -1.55 -3.35 -20.52
C PRO A 454 -1.07 -4.81 -20.32
N ALA A 455 -1.43 -5.70 -21.25
CA ALA A 455 -0.96 -7.09 -21.29
C ALA A 455 -1.27 -7.92 -20.02
N LEU A 456 -2.33 -7.63 -19.27
CA LEU A 456 -2.65 -8.31 -18.01
C LEU A 456 -2.71 -9.83 -18.14
N GLU A 457 -3.41 -10.37 -19.17
CA GLU A 457 -3.51 -11.81 -19.37
C GLU A 457 -2.15 -12.49 -19.67
N GLU A 458 -1.28 -11.80 -20.40
CA GLU A 458 0.09 -12.28 -20.66
C GLU A 458 0.90 -12.30 -19.37
N LYS A 459 0.84 -11.20 -18.59
CA LYS A 459 1.51 -11.10 -17.29
C LYS A 459 1.03 -12.17 -16.30
N LEU A 460 -0.25 -12.50 -16.29
CA LEU A 460 -0.79 -13.60 -15.47
C LEU A 460 -0.23 -14.97 -15.89
N ARG A 461 -0.07 -15.24 -17.20
CA ARG A 461 0.56 -16.48 -17.68
C ARG A 461 2.04 -16.55 -17.30
N GLU A 462 2.77 -15.45 -17.47
CA GLU A 462 4.17 -15.34 -17.08
C GLU A 462 4.34 -15.51 -15.56
N HIS A 463 3.50 -14.85 -14.76
CA HIS A 463 3.47 -14.99 -13.31
C HIS A 463 3.25 -16.45 -12.89
N ALA A 464 2.26 -17.13 -13.48
CA ALA A 464 2.02 -18.55 -13.18
C ALA A 464 3.23 -19.45 -13.50
N ARG A 465 3.96 -19.18 -14.61
CA ARG A 465 5.21 -19.87 -14.94
C ARG A 465 6.29 -19.64 -13.88
N VAL A 466 6.47 -18.37 -13.46
CA VAL A 466 7.45 -18.00 -12.44
C VAL A 466 7.07 -18.59 -11.08
N ALA A 467 5.80 -18.53 -10.69
CA ALA A 467 5.32 -19.12 -9.44
C ALA A 467 5.61 -20.64 -9.37
N ARG A 468 5.35 -21.41 -10.46
CA ARG A 468 5.73 -22.82 -10.51
C ARG A 468 7.23 -23.02 -10.33
N ARG A 469 8.07 -22.20 -11.02
CA ARG A 469 9.54 -22.25 -10.87
C ARG A 469 9.96 -22.00 -9.40
N ILE A 470 9.42 -20.97 -8.77
CA ILE A 470 9.72 -20.62 -7.37
C ILE A 470 9.28 -21.73 -6.42
N GLN A 471 8.07 -22.27 -6.61
CA GLN A 471 7.52 -23.35 -5.79
C GLN A 471 8.11 -24.73 -6.13
N ARG A 472 9.03 -24.80 -7.10
CA ARG A 472 9.68 -26.06 -7.57
C ARG A 472 8.67 -27.11 -8.05
N LEU A 473 7.58 -26.67 -8.67
CA LEU A 473 6.58 -27.51 -9.30
C LEU A 473 6.95 -27.77 -10.77
N THR A 474 6.80 -29.02 -11.22
CA THR A 474 7.04 -29.43 -12.62
C THR A 474 5.89 -29.06 -13.54
#